data_5441dd97c12701d32bca8ca0c91d20f0
#
_entry.id   5441dd97c12701d32bca8ca0c91d20f0
#
_cell.length_a   1.000
_cell.length_b   1.000
_cell.length_c   1.000
_cell.angle_alpha   90.00
_cell.angle_beta   90.00
_cell.angle_gamma   90.00
#
_symmetry.space_group_name_H-M   'P 1'
#
loop_
_entity.id
_entity.type
_entity.pdbx_description
1 polymer ?
#
loop_
_entity_poly.entity_id
_entity_poly.type
_entity_poly.pdbx_seq_one_letter_code
_entity_poly.pdbx_strand_id
1 'polypeptide(L)'
;NFQSVAIFGKEGQIYKDERPLVRLNISVIVNNGKRQESGSYGTGGRWDYTRLNSKDFYQAAAKKALNQAITNLDSVNTPAGEMTVVLASGWPGVLLHEAVGHGLEGDFNRKGTSAFSNMLGQKVADEQVTVVDNGAIPDRRGSLNIDDEGTITQETILIENGILKGYLQDNMNARLMNDKPTGNGRRESFMHQPMPRMTNTYMTNGQYEPEEIIKSVKKGLYMVNFGGGQVDITSGKFVFSCTEGYQIEDGKICSPIKGATLIGDGPKALNKIKMVGNDSSLDDGIGTCGKAGQSVPVGVGQPTLRLSLIHISEPTRLSTI
;
A
#
# COMPACT_ATOMS: atom_id res chain seq x y z
N ASN A 1 18.08 -11.75 1.75
CA ASN A 1 18.36 -11.57 3.17
C ASN A 1 17.75 -12.74 3.97
N PHE A 2 18.40 -13.12 5.06
CA PHE A 2 17.88 -14.09 6.03
C PHE A 2 18.16 -13.56 7.44
N GLN A 3 17.18 -13.59 8.29
CA GLN A 3 17.30 -13.12 9.67
C GLN A 3 16.76 -14.20 10.62
N SER A 4 17.56 -14.60 11.60
CA SER A 4 17.12 -15.43 12.72
C SER A 4 17.00 -14.54 13.96
N VAL A 5 15.86 -14.59 14.62
CA VAL A 5 15.52 -13.73 15.75
C VAL A 5 15.25 -14.58 16.99
N ALA A 6 15.78 -14.18 18.14
CA ALA A 6 15.42 -14.71 19.44
C ALA A 6 15.10 -13.57 20.40
N ILE A 7 13.93 -13.63 21.04
CA ILE A 7 13.47 -12.65 22.01
C ILE A 7 13.33 -13.34 23.37
N PHE A 8 14.00 -12.80 24.37
CA PHE A 8 13.99 -13.33 25.73
C PHE A 8 13.02 -12.53 26.60
N GLY A 9 11.96 -13.16 27.03
CA GLY A 9 10.99 -12.59 27.96
C GLY A 9 11.49 -12.56 29.42
N LYS A 10 10.85 -11.74 30.25
CA LYS A 10 11.24 -11.53 31.65
C LYS A 10 11.15 -12.79 32.53
N GLU A 11 10.25 -13.70 32.18
CA GLU A 11 10.00 -14.95 32.95
C GLU A 11 10.71 -16.15 32.32
N GLY A 12 11.72 -15.92 31.48
CA GLY A 12 12.50 -16.98 30.84
C GLY A 12 11.90 -17.53 29.54
N GLN A 13 10.81 -16.95 29.04
CA GLN A 13 10.28 -17.33 27.73
C GLN A 13 11.28 -16.99 26.64
N ILE A 14 11.40 -17.87 25.65
CA ILE A 14 12.21 -17.64 24.45
C ILE A 14 11.32 -17.75 23.23
N TYR A 15 11.14 -16.66 22.52
CA TYR A 15 10.44 -16.60 21.24
C TYR A 15 11.45 -16.62 20.11
N LYS A 16 11.25 -17.48 19.12
CA LYS A 16 12.15 -17.59 17.96
C LYS A 16 11.37 -17.40 16.67
N ASP A 17 12.01 -16.74 15.69
CA ASP A 17 11.45 -16.54 14.36
C ASP A 17 12.56 -16.60 13.30
N GLU A 18 12.27 -17.23 12.18
CA GLU A 18 13.14 -17.25 11.01
C GLU A 18 12.48 -16.44 9.89
N ARG A 19 13.20 -15.44 9.37
CA ARG A 19 12.66 -14.41 8.48
C ARG A 19 13.44 -14.37 7.18
N PRO A 20 13.23 -15.35 6.28
CA PRO A 20 13.74 -15.20 4.92
C PRO A 20 13.12 -13.98 4.27
N LEU A 21 13.86 -13.32 3.39
CA LEU A 21 13.35 -12.20 2.61
C LEU A 21 14.07 -12.11 1.28
N VAL A 22 13.34 -12.28 0.21
CA VAL A 22 13.85 -12.15 -1.15
C VAL A 22 13.12 -11.05 -1.90
N ARG A 23 13.82 -10.45 -2.86
CA ARG A 23 13.27 -9.46 -3.79
C ARG A 23 13.99 -9.52 -5.12
N LEU A 24 13.22 -9.50 -6.20
CA LEU A 24 13.68 -9.31 -7.57
C LEU A 24 13.13 -7.98 -8.08
N ASN A 25 13.98 -7.15 -8.66
CA ASN A 25 13.56 -5.97 -9.40
C ASN A 25 14.12 -6.04 -10.81
N ILE A 26 13.29 -5.74 -11.78
CA ILE A 26 13.66 -5.68 -13.19
C ILE A 26 13.26 -4.31 -13.71
N SER A 27 14.18 -3.64 -14.38
CA SER A 27 13.93 -2.37 -15.07
C SER A 27 14.30 -2.53 -16.54
N VAL A 28 13.45 -2.05 -17.41
CA VAL A 28 13.62 -2.08 -18.87
C VAL A 28 13.53 -0.66 -19.39
N ILE A 29 14.44 -0.32 -20.28
CA ILE A 29 14.42 0.96 -21.02
C ILE A 29 14.14 0.63 -22.47
N VAL A 30 13.19 1.30 -23.08
CA VAL A 30 12.84 1.20 -24.51
C VAL A 30 13.02 2.55 -25.18
N ASN A 31 13.43 2.52 -26.46
CA ASN A 31 13.67 3.72 -27.26
C ASN A 31 13.16 3.48 -28.68
N ASN A 32 12.34 4.40 -29.21
CA ASN A 32 11.83 4.35 -30.58
C ASN A 32 12.50 5.38 -31.51
N GLY A 33 13.65 5.94 -31.12
CA GLY A 33 14.37 6.98 -31.87
C GLY A 33 13.88 8.42 -31.65
N LYS A 34 12.67 8.59 -31.12
CA LYS A 34 12.10 9.91 -30.78
C LYS A 34 11.93 10.10 -29.29
N ARG A 35 11.69 9.03 -28.56
CA ARG A 35 11.34 9.03 -27.14
C ARG A 35 11.93 7.80 -26.46
N GLN A 36 12.37 7.99 -25.23
CA GLN A 36 12.85 6.93 -24.37
C GLN A 36 11.99 6.88 -23.11
N GLU A 37 11.55 5.67 -22.76
CA GLU A 37 10.72 5.44 -21.57
C GLU A 37 11.21 4.20 -20.84
N SER A 38 10.87 4.10 -19.56
CA SER A 38 11.21 2.98 -18.73
C SER A 38 9.96 2.30 -18.19
N GLY A 39 10.10 1.00 -17.91
CA GLY A 39 9.15 0.24 -17.13
C GLY A 39 9.88 -0.59 -16.10
N SER A 40 9.23 -0.89 -15.00
CA SER A 40 9.80 -1.66 -13.91
C SER A 40 8.79 -2.64 -13.33
N TYR A 41 9.30 -3.78 -12.89
CA TYR A 41 8.50 -4.74 -12.14
C TYR A 41 9.33 -5.29 -10.99
N GLY A 42 8.72 -5.34 -9.81
CA GLY A 42 9.31 -5.91 -8.62
C GLY A 42 8.44 -7.01 -8.04
N THR A 43 9.07 -8.03 -7.47
CA THR A 43 8.40 -9.11 -6.76
C THR A 43 9.28 -9.65 -5.65
N GLY A 44 8.67 -10.19 -4.61
CA GLY A 44 9.40 -10.72 -3.47
C GLY A 44 8.48 -11.26 -2.38
N GLY A 45 9.08 -11.73 -1.30
CA GLY A 45 8.33 -12.28 -0.17
C GLY A 45 9.20 -12.97 0.85
N ARG A 46 8.56 -13.62 1.82
CA ARG A 46 9.17 -14.40 2.90
C ARG A 46 9.31 -15.88 2.53
N TRP A 47 10.02 -16.13 1.46
CA TRP A 47 10.21 -17.47 0.91
C TRP A 47 11.65 -17.67 0.44
N ASP A 48 11.97 -18.89 0.03
CA ASP A 48 13.30 -19.27 -0.39
C ASP A 48 13.66 -18.67 -1.75
N TYR A 49 14.91 -18.26 -1.89
CA TYR A 49 15.50 -17.72 -3.11
C TYR A 49 15.32 -18.63 -4.34
N THR A 50 15.16 -19.94 -4.15
CA THR A 50 15.00 -20.91 -5.26
C THR A 50 13.78 -20.63 -6.14
N ARG A 51 12.73 -19.97 -5.62
CA ARG A 51 11.59 -19.51 -6.45
C ARG A 51 12.03 -18.58 -7.59
N LEU A 52 13.09 -17.80 -7.40
CA LEU A 52 13.61 -16.90 -8.43
C LEU A 52 14.34 -17.63 -9.56
N ASN A 53 14.74 -18.89 -9.39
CA ASN A 53 15.47 -19.68 -10.39
C ASN A 53 14.57 -20.24 -11.48
N SER A 54 13.25 -20.17 -11.34
CA SER A 54 12.32 -20.61 -12.38
C SER A 54 12.41 -19.67 -13.59
N LYS A 55 12.72 -20.26 -14.77
CA LYS A 55 12.80 -19.51 -16.03
C LYS A 55 11.49 -18.79 -16.33
N ASP A 56 10.37 -19.44 -16.12
CA ASP A 56 9.05 -18.86 -16.38
C ASP A 56 8.79 -17.68 -15.46
N PHE A 57 9.23 -17.77 -14.19
CA PHE A 57 9.05 -16.70 -13.20
C PHE A 57 9.79 -15.41 -13.60
N TYR A 58 11.12 -15.48 -13.85
CA TYR A 58 11.87 -14.28 -14.20
C TYR A 58 11.57 -13.75 -15.59
N GLN A 59 11.20 -14.61 -16.55
CA GLN A 59 10.74 -14.17 -17.87
C GLN A 59 9.39 -13.46 -17.80
N ALA A 60 8.44 -13.97 -17.00
CA ALA A 60 7.17 -13.29 -16.78
C ALA A 60 7.39 -11.90 -16.12
N ALA A 61 8.28 -11.81 -15.13
CA ALA A 61 8.65 -10.57 -14.49
C ALA A 61 9.28 -9.56 -15.49
N ALA A 62 10.21 -10.03 -16.33
CA ALA A 62 10.82 -9.20 -17.37
C ALA A 62 9.80 -8.70 -18.41
N LYS A 63 8.84 -9.57 -18.79
CA LYS A 63 7.76 -9.21 -19.71
C LYS A 63 6.84 -8.14 -19.14
N LYS A 64 6.51 -8.20 -17.84
CA LYS A 64 5.72 -7.15 -17.16
C LYS A 64 6.44 -5.79 -17.24
N ALA A 65 7.75 -5.75 -16.90
CA ALA A 65 8.54 -4.53 -16.99
C ALA A 65 8.62 -3.98 -18.43
N LEU A 66 8.81 -4.86 -19.41
CA LEU A 66 8.85 -4.48 -20.82
C LEU A 66 7.50 -3.92 -21.30
N ASN A 67 6.40 -4.57 -20.96
CA ASN A 67 5.07 -4.11 -21.35
C ASN A 67 4.78 -2.70 -20.78
N GLN A 68 5.13 -2.44 -19.53
CA GLN A 68 4.99 -1.11 -18.94
C GLN A 68 5.83 -0.07 -19.70
N ALA A 69 7.08 -0.38 -20.06
CA ALA A 69 7.93 0.52 -20.82
C ALA A 69 7.35 0.84 -22.20
N ILE A 70 6.79 -0.16 -22.90
CA ILE A 70 6.12 0.00 -24.20
C ILE A 70 4.86 0.86 -24.04
N THR A 71 4.02 0.57 -23.05
CA THR A 71 2.83 1.37 -22.73
C THR A 71 3.20 2.83 -22.49
N ASN A 72 4.29 3.09 -21.77
CA ASN A 72 4.76 4.44 -21.50
C ASN A 72 5.24 5.19 -22.76
N LEU A 73 5.75 4.48 -23.78
CA LEU A 73 6.10 5.10 -25.06
C LEU A 73 4.89 5.73 -25.77
N ASP A 74 3.72 5.11 -25.65
CA ASP A 74 2.49 5.56 -26.31
C ASP A 74 1.67 6.51 -25.41
N SER A 75 2.14 6.81 -24.18
CA SER A 75 1.41 7.63 -23.23
C SER A 75 1.31 9.10 -23.64
N VAL A 76 0.15 9.68 -23.35
CA VAL A 76 -0.13 11.11 -23.51
C VAL A 76 -0.03 11.83 -22.16
N ASN A 77 0.03 13.16 -22.18
CA ASN A 77 0.02 13.94 -20.95
C ASN A 77 -1.32 13.81 -20.22
N THR A 78 -1.24 13.68 -18.90
CA THR A 78 -2.43 13.60 -18.05
C THR A 78 -3.12 14.96 -17.95
N PRO A 79 -4.45 15.03 -18.07
CA PRO A 79 -5.18 16.25 -17.75
C PRO A 79 -5.10 16.54 -16.25
N ALA A 80 -4.89 17.80 -15.89
CA ALA A 80 -4.92 18.27 -14.52
C ALA A 80 -6.34 18.68 -14.08
N GLY A 81 -6.61 18.65 -12.78
CA GLY A 81 -7.86 19.09 -12.18
C GLY A 81 -8.54 18.01 -11.33
N GLU A 82 -9.74 18.28 -10.86
CA GLU A 82 -10.54 17.30 -10.13
C GLU A 82 -11.26 16.35 -11.08
N MET A 83 -11.10 15.05 -10.86
CA MET A 83 -11.74 14.04 -11.72
C MET A 83 -12.00 12.73 -10.96
N THR A 84 -12.87 11.91 -11.55
CA THR A 84 -13.11 10.55 -11.09
C THR A 84 -11.89 9.69 -11.39
N VAL A 85 -11.44 8.92 -10.41
CA VAL A 85 -10.33 7.99 -10.54
C VAL A 85 -10.77 6.58 -10.18
N VAL A 86 -10.43 5.63 -11.03
CA VAL A 86 -10.49 4.20 -10.72
C VAL A 86 -9.05 3.75 -10.40
N LEU A 87 -8.84 3.18 -9.24
CA LEU A 87 -7.59 2.55 -8.84
C LEU A 87 -7.70 1.05 -9.09
N ALA A 88 -6.71 0.45 -9.72
CA ALA A 88 -6.64 -0.99 -9.92
C ALA A 88 -6.47 -1.75 -8.58
N SER A 89 -6.68 -3.05 -8.60
CA SER A 89 -6.37 -3.91 -7.45
C SER A 89 -4.85 -4.07 -7.23
N GLY A 90 -4.47 -4.50 -6.03
CA GLY A 90 -3.09 -4.79 -5.67
C GLY A 90 -2.27 -3.58 -5.23
N TRP A 91 -1.17 -3.27 -5.94
CA TRP A 91 -0.19 -2.24 -5.55
C TRP A 91 -0.76 -0.84 -5.30
N PRO A 92 -1.80 -0.34 -6.00
CA PRO A 92 -2.46 0.92 -5.63
C PRO A 92 -2.96 0.98 -4.18
N GLY A 93 -3.05 -0.15 -3.47
CA GLY A 93 -3.25 -0.21 -2.02
C GLY A 93 -2.18 0.52 -1.18
N VAL A 94 -1.09 0.99 -1.80
CA VAL A 94 -0.15 1.93 -1.16
C VAL A 94 -0.89 3.20 -0.69
N LEU A 95 -1.99 3.58 -1.34
CA LEU A 95 -2.88 4.65 -0.86
C LEU A 95 -3.41 4.36 0.55
N LEU A 96 -3.85 3.13 0.82
CA LEU A 96 -4.34 2.74 2.16
C LEU A 96 -3.21 2.73 3.17
N HIS A 97 -2.01 2.28 2.80
CA HIS A 97 -0.84 2.31 3.66
C HIS A 97 -0.54 3.72 4.16
N GLU A 98 -0.51 4.69 3.25
CA GLU A 98 -0.20 6.07 3.59
C GLU A 98 -1.41 6.81 4.19
N ALA A 99 -2.58 6.73 3.54
CA ALA A 99 -3.75 7.50 3.94
C ALA A 99 -4.41 7.00 5.23
N VAL A 100 -4.23 5.72 5.56
CA VAL A 100 -4.90 5.04 6.68
C VAL A 100 -3.89 4.42 7.63
N GLY A 101 -3.01 3.55 7.13
CA GLY A 101 -2.16 2.69 7.93
C GLY A 101 -1.29 3.46 8.92
N HIS A 102 -0.52 4.45 8.47
CA HIS A 102 0.27 5.30 9.35
C HIS A 102 -0.59 6.10 10.32
N GLY A 103 -1.76 6.56 9.87
CA GLY A 103 -2.72 7.28 10.72
C GLY A 103 -3.31 6.41 11.84
N LEU A 104 -3.29 5.08 11.70
CA LEU A 104 -3.83 4.14 12.67
C LEU A 104 -2.76 3.46 13.53
N GLU A 105 -1.50 3.86 13.45
CA GLU A 105 -0.46 3.41 14.37
C GLU A 105 -0.69 3.97 15.78
N GLY A 106 -0.62 3.12 16.79
CA GLY A 106 -1.04 3.41 18.16
C GLY A 106 -0.28 4.54 18.83
N ASP A 107 1.00 4.72 18.55
CA ASP A 107 1.82 5.78 19.14
C ASP A 107 1.39 7.20 18.72
N PHE A 108 0.98 7.41 17.47
CA PHE A 108 0.44 8.68 17.01
C PHE A 108 -0.95 8.94 17.60
N ASN A 109 -1.78 7.91 17.70
CA ASN A 109 -3.13 8.03 18.26
C ASN A 109 -3.11 8.29 19.76
N ARG A 110 -2.22 7.62 20.52
CA ARG A 110 -2.00 7.87 21.93
C ARG A 110 -1.54 9.31 22.20
N LYS A 111 -0.68 9.85 21.33
CA LYS A 111 -0.18 11.23 21.45
C LYS A 111 -1.18 12.28 20.95
N GLY A 112 -2.28 11.88 20.32
CA GLY A 112 -3.25 12.81 19.75
C GLY A 112 -2.75 13.52 18.49
N THR A 113 -1.76 12.98 17.80
CA THR A 113 -1.10 13.62 16.64
C THR A 113 -1.53 13.03 15.30
N SER A 114 -2.43 12.05 15.28
CA SER A 114 -3.02 11.48 14.06
C SER A 114 -4.35 12.15 13.71
N ALA A 115 -4.65 12.25 12.43
CA ALA A 115 -5.97 12.62 11.92
C ALA A 115 -7.11 11.69 12.39
N PHE A 116 -6.79 10.47 12.86
CA PHE A 116 -7.75 9.49 13.40
C PHE A 116 -7.80 9.42 14.93
N SER A 117 -7.11 10.33 15.63
CA SER A 117 -7.09 10.32 17.08
C SER A 117 -8.49 10.56 17.66
N ASN A 118 -8.86 9.76 18.66
CA ASN A 118 -10.18 9.78 19.33
C ASN A 118 -11.38 9.46 18.44
N MET A 119 -11.16 8.76 17.29
CA MET A 119 -12.24 8.43 16.36
C MET A 119 -12.71 6.96 16.46
N LEU A 120 -12.27 6.18 17.45
CA LEU A 120 -12.75 4.81 17.66
C LEU A 120 -14.28 4.78 17.74
N GLY A 121 -14.92 3.87 17.02
CA GLY A 121 -16.37 3.74 16.91
C GLY A 121 -17.05 4.77 16.00
N GLN A 122 -16.31 5.73 15.43
CA GLN A 122 -16.86 6.73 14.52
C GLN A 122 -16.73 6.29 13.05
N LYS A 123 -17.61 6.83 12.21
CA LYS A 123 -17.54 6.66 10.76
C LYS A 123 -16.36 7.47 10.19
N VAL A 124 -15.41 6.78 9.56
CA VAL A 124 -14.20 7.38 8.97
C VAL A 124 -14.08 7.11 7.47
N ALA A 125 -14.94 6.25 6.93
CA ALA A 125 -14.95 5.85 5.51
C ALA A 125 -16.38 5.60 5.02
N ASP A 126 -16.52 5.35 3.71
CA ASP A 126 -17.77 4.82 3.15
C ASP A 126 -18.10 3.43 3.75
N GLU A 127 -19.37 3.09 3.86
CA GLU A 127 -19.82 1.81 4.48
C GLU A 127 -19.34 0.55 3.75
N GLN A 128 -18.93 0.66 2.50
CA GLN A 128 -18.35 -0.46 1.75
C GLN A 128 -16.89 -0.74 2.12
N VAL A 129 -16.25 0.11 2.91
CA VAL A 129 -14.82 0.05 3.20
C VAL A 129 -14.58 -0.77 4.46
N THR A 130 -13.89 -1.89 4.30
CA THR A 130 -13.31 -2.69 5.39
C THR A 130 -11.81 -2.82 5.14
N VAL A 131 -11.00 -2.39 6.12
CA VAL A 131 -9.53 -2.41 6.04
C VAL A 131 -8.98 -3.23 7.21
N VAL A 132 -8.04 -4.10 6.89
CA VAL A 132 -7.35 -4.96 7.87
C VAL A 132 -5.84 -4.83 7.72
N ASP A 133 -5.11 -5.12 8.80
CA ASP A 133 -3.68 -5.41 8.78
C ASP A 133 -3.47 -6.85 9.22
N ASN A 134 -2.81 -7.68 8.41
CA ASN A 134 -2.66 -9.09 8.69
C ASN A 134 -1.21 -9.55 8.52
N GLY A 135 -0.52 -9.76 9.65
CA GLY A 135 0.85 -10.25 9.69
C GLY A 135 0.99 -11.77 9.55
N ALA A 136 -0.11 -12.52 9.57
CA ALA A 136 -0.11 -13.98 9.57
C ALA A 136 -0.27 -14.61 8.17
N ILE A 137 -0.41 -13.82 7.10
CA ILE A 137 -0.56 -14.35 5.73
C ILE A 137 0.76 -15.00 5.30
N PRO A 138 0.77 -16.31 4.94
CA PRO A 138 1.98 -17.01 4.55
C PRO A 138 2.71 -16.33 3.37
N ASP A 139 4.04 -16.40 3.38
CA ASP A 139 4.92 -15.98 2.28
C ASP A 139 4.88 -14.49 1.92
N ARG A 140 4.02 -13.67 2.53
CA ARG A 140 3.94 -12.24 2.22
C ARG A 140 5.10 -11.46 2.82
N ARG A 141 5.52 -10.41 2.12
CA ARG A 141 6.69 -9.60 2.48
C ARG A 141 6.56 -8.97 3.88
N GLY A 142 5.38 -8.49 4.25
CA GLY A 142 5.11 -7.88 5.55
C GLY A 142 4.90 -8.87 6.69
N SER A 143 4.74 -10.17 6.41
CA SER A 143 4.36 -11.19 7.40
C SER A 143 5.50 -11.59 8.34
N LEU A 144 5.14 -11.96 9.56
CA LEU A 144 6.02 -12.44 10.62
C LEU A 144 5.25 -13.46 11.45
N ASN A 145 5.92 -14.44 12.07
CA ASN A 145 5.26 -15.32 13.04
C ASN A 145 5.03 -14.60 14.37
N ILE A 146 6.03 -13.84 14.80
CA ILE A 146 5.98 -12.95 15.98
C ILE A 146 6.55 -11.59 15.60
N ASP A 147 6.06 -10.51 16.23
CA ASP A 147 6.67 -9.20 16.12
C ASP A 147 8.02 -9.10 16.86
N ASP A 148 8.63 -7.94 16.91
CA ASP A 148 9.95 -7.76 17.54
C ASP A 148 9.86 -7.58 19.08
N GLU A 149 8.67 -7.75 19.65
CA GLU A 149 8.42 -7.81 21.11
C GLU A 149 7.95 -9.20 21.56
N GLY A 150 7.83 -10.19 20.64
CA GLY A 150 7.40 -11.55 20.89
C GLY A 150 5.90 -11.77 20.86
N THR A 151 5.12 -10.78 20.42
CA THR A 151 3.68 -10.93 20.22
C THR A 151 3.40 -11.65 18.91
N ILE A 152 2.55 -12.69 18.96
CA ILE A 152 2.11 -13.41 17.76
C ILE A 152 1.37 -12.44 16.84
N THR A 153 1.74 -12.42 15.56
CA THR A 153 1.06 -11.60 14.57
C THR A 153 -0.31 -12.18 14.25
N GLN A 154 -1.25 -11.31 13.92
CA GLN A 154 -2.64 -11.67 13.69
C GLN A 154 -3.29 -10.80 12.62
N GLU A 155 -4.52 -11.11 12.25
CA GLU A 155 -5.37 -10.18 11.54
C GLU A 155 -6.00 -9.20 12.52
N THR A 156 -5.79 -7.91 12.26
CA THR A 156 -6.35 -6.80 13.03
C THR A 156 -7.29 -5.99 12.14
N ILE A 157 -8.57 -5.96 12.51
CA ILE A 157 -9.56 -5.14 11.81
C ILE A 157 -9.35 -3.68 12.23
N LEU A 158 -9.00 -2.83 11.28
CA LEU A 158 -8.79 -1.41 11.48
C LEU A 158 -10.05 -0.60 11.24
N ILE A 159 -10.69 -0.83 10.09
CA ILE A 159 -11.96 -0.23 9.70
C ILE A 159 -12.91 -1.34 9.27
N GLU A 160 -14.12 -1.36 9.77
CA GLU A 160 -15.15 -2.30 9.37
C GLU A 160 -16.42 -1.55 8.96
N ASN A 161 -16.86 -1.77 7.73
CA ASN A 161 -18.04 -1.10 7.17
C ASN A 161 -18.01 0.43 7.40
N GLY A 162 -16.84 1.03 7.16
CA GLY A 162 -16.60 2.47 7.33
C GLY A 162 -16.38 2.95 8.76
N ILE A 163 -16.49 2.09 9.76
CA ILE A 163 -16.35 2.43 11.19
C ILE A 163 -14.95 2.05 11.67
N LEU A 164 -14.26 2.98 12.33
CA LEU A 164 -12.95 2.73 12.94
C LEU A 164 -13.09 1.77 14.13
N LYS A 165 -12.40 0.62 14.08
CA LYS A 165 -12.48 -0.46 15.08
C LYS A 165 -11.25 -0.58 15.96
N GLY A 166 -10.07 -0.25 15.47
CA GLY A 166 -8.84 -0.46 16.22
C GLY A 166 -7.64 0.30 15.68
N TYR A 167 -6.57 0.23 16.42
CA TYR A 167 -5.27 0.76 16.08
C TYR A 167 -4.23 -0.38 16.03
N LEU A 168 -3.13 -0.16 15.32
CA LEU A 168 -1.96 -1.03 15.33
C LEU A 168 -1.16 -0.77 16.59
N GLN A 169 -0.99 -1.77 17.44
CA GLN A 169 -0.42 -1.63 18.78
C GLN A 169 0.88 -2.44 18.95
N ASP A 170 1.89 -1.80 19.56
CA ASP A 170 2.98 -2.45 20.27
C ASP A 170 2.58 -2.66 21.74
N ASN A 171 3.41 -3.33 22.52
CA ASN A 171 3.13 -3.59 23.94
C ASN A 171 3.04 -2.31 24.77
N MET A 172 3.89 -1.33 24.50
CA MET A 172 3.92 -0.08 25.27
C MET A 172 2.68 0.75 25.02
N ASN A 173 2.33 0.99 23.76
CA ASN A 173 1.18 1.83 23.42
C ASN A 173 -0.15 1.16 23.76
N ALA A 174 -0.26 -0.17 23.54
CA ALA A 174 -1.40 -0.96 24.01
C ALA A 174 -1.66 -0.78 25.50
N ARG A 175 -0.64 -0.97 26.34
CA ARG A 175 -0.75 -0.77 27.79
C ARG A 175 -1.16 0.65 28.15
N LEU A 176 -0.58 1.67 27.54
CA LEU A 176 -0.87 3.07 27.84
C LEU A 176 -2.26 3.53 27.35
N MET A 177 -2.83 2.84 26.38
CA MET A 177 -4.17 3.07 25.87
C MET A 177 -5.23 2.13 26.46
N ASN A 178 -4.84 1.26 27.43
CA ASN A 178 -5.68 0.22 27.99
C ASN A 178 -6.28 -0.69 26.92
N ASP A 179 -5.45 -1.10 25.96
CA ASP A 179 -5.79 -1.95 24.82
C ASP A 179 -4.86 -3.18 24.77
N LYS A 180 -5.02 -4.06 23.79
CA LYS A 180 -4.20 -5.26 23.58
C LYS A 180 -3.18 -5.02 22.48
N PRO A 181 -1.96 -5.61 22.59
CA PRO A 181 -0.99 -5.62 21.50
C PRO A 181 -1.55 -6.41 20.30
N THR A 182 -1.23 -5.95 19.08
CA THR A 182 -1.75 -6.53 17.84
C THR A 182 -0.70 -7.31 17.05
N GLY A 183 0.52 -7.45 17.56
CA GLY A 183 1.64 -8.07 16.84
C GLY A 183 2.27 -7.14 15.81
N ASN A 184 2.20 -5.84 16.08
CA ASN A 184 2.72 -4.79 15.22
C ASN A 184 3.90 -4.02 15.84
N GLY A 185 4.45 -4.47 16.95
CA GLY A 185 5.66 -3.92 17.57
C GLY A 185 6.91 -4.29 16.78
N ARG A 186 7.24 -3.52 15.74
CA ARG A 186 8.29 -3.86 14.76
C ARG A 186 9.45 -2.87 14.79
N ARG A 187 10.63 -3.35 14.39
CA ARG A 187 11.87 -2.57 14.24
C ARG A 187 12.69 -3.03 13.03
N GLU A 188 13.55 -2.17 12.53
CA GLU A 188 14.44 -2.49 11.41
C GLU A 188 15.49 -3.54 11.80
N SER A 189 16.10 -3.39 12.98
CA SER A 189 17.14 -4.28 13.50
C SER A 189 17.19 -4.25 15.02
N PHE A 190 18.04 -5.09 15.59
CA PHE A 190 18.27 -5.15 17.05
C PHE A 190 18.78 -3.81 17.66
N MET A 191 19.33 -2.91 16.86
CA MET A 191 19.80 -1.59 17.30
C MET A 191 18.68 -0.55 17.46
N HIS A 192 17.47 -0.88 17.04
CA HIS A 192 16.35 0.06 17.01
C HIS A 192 15.29 -0.30 18.05
N GLN A 193 14.56 0.70 18.51
CA GLN A 193 13.39 0.51 19.38
C GLN A 193 12.22 -0.03 18.54
N PRO A 194 11.50 -1.06 19.00
CA PRO A 194 10.22 -1.44 18.42
C PRO A 194 9.22 -0.30 18.53
N MET A 195 8.33 -0.21 17.56
CA MET A 195 7.23 0.75 17.52
C MET A 195 6.07 0.17 16.71
N PRO A 196 4.85 0.71 16.84
CA PRO A 196 3.73 0.28 16.01
C PRO A 196 4.02 0.48 14.52
N ARG A 197 3.95 -0.58 13.73
CA ARG A 197 4.20 -0.61 12.28
C ARG A 197 3.25 -1.58 11.61
N MET A 198 2.81 -1.24 10.42
CA MET A 198 2.02 -2.12 9.56
C MET A 198 2.76 -3.42 9.22
N THR A 199 1.98 -4.47 8.91
CA THR A 199 2.44 -5.73 8.30
C THR A 199 1.98 -5.84 6.86
N ASN A 200 0.82 -6.42 6.58
CA ASN A 200 0.19 -6.36 5.28
C ASN A 200 -1.17 -5.69 5.45
N THR A 201 -1.24 -4.43 5.05
CA THR A 201 -2.46 -3.61 5.17
C THR A 201 -3.23 -3.61 3.87
N TYR A 202 -4.48 -4.06 3.90
CA TYR A 202 -5.27 -4.13 2.68
C TYR A 202 -6.77 -3.92 2.92
N MET A 203 -7.48 -3.53 1.87
CA MET A 203 -8.93 -3.49 1.83
C MET A 203 -9.49 -4.84 1.36
N THR A 204 -10.52 -5.31 2.02
CA THR A 204 -11.22 -6.55 1.64
C THR A 204 -12.10 -6.36 0.41
N ASN A 205 -12.64 -7.46 -0.12
CA ASN A 205 -13.56 -7.42 -1.26
C ASN A 205 -14.84 -6.64 -0.97
N GLY A 206 -15.25 -5.87 -1.98
CA GLY A 206 -16.59 -5.31 -2.07
C GLY A 206 -17.51 -6.18 -2.96
N GLN A 207 -18.49 -5.53 -3.60
CA GLN A 207 -19.59 -6.23 -4.28
C GLN A 207 -19.54 -6.14 -5.81
N TYR A 208 -18.75 -5.19 -6.37
CA TYR A 208 -18.79 -4.87 -7.79
C TYR A 208 -17.75 -5.66 -8.58
N GLU A 209 -18.10 -6.05 -9.81
CA GLU A 209 -17.11 -6.51 -10.77
C GLU A 209 -16.25 -5.33 -11.24
N PRO A 210 -14.92 -5.50 -11.44
CA PRO A 210 -14.04 -4.42 -11.88
C PRO A 210 -14.49 -3.72 -13.17
N GLU A 211 -15.03 -4.48 -14.11
CA GLU A 211 -15.58 -3.95 -15.36
C GLU A 211 -16.80 -3.06 -15.15
N GLU A 212 -17.65 -3.35 -14.16
CA GLU A 212 -18.80 -2.51 -13.81
C GLU A 212 -18.32 -1.17 -13.26
N ILE A 213 -17.26 -1.19 -12.44
CA ILE A 213 -16.62 0.02 -11.89
C ILE A 213 -16.12 0.90 -13.03
N ILE A 214 -15.37 0.34 -13.99
CA ILE A 214 -14.84 1.08 -15.15
C ILE A 214 -16.00 1.63 -16.01
N LYS A 215 -17.00 0.80 -16.32
CA LYS A 215 -18.18 1.21 -17.10
C LYS A 215 -18.99 2.32 -16.46
N SER A 216 -18.94 2.46 -15.14
CA SER A 216 -19.67 3.51 -14.41
C SER A 216 -19.05 4.91 -14.58
N VAL A 217 -17.86 5.03 -15.19
CA VAL A 217 -17.10 6.29 -15.32
C VAL A 217 -17.27 6.85 -16.72
N LYS A 218 -17.92 8.00 -16.85
CA LYS A 218 -18.08 8.69 -18.13
C LYS A 218 -16.78 9.34 -18.62
N LYS A 219 -16.05 9.99 -17.69
CA LYS A 219 -14.74 10.61 -17.94
C LYS A 219 -13.92 10.55 -16.68
N GLY A 220 -12.70 10.02 -16.75
CA GLY A 220 -11.84 9.86 -15.60
C GLY A 220 -10.51 9.19 -15.96
N LEU A 221 -9.82 8.69 -14.93
CA LEU A 221 -8.56 7.99 -15.06
C LEU A 221 -8.65 6.59 -14.43
N TYR A 222 -8.00 5.63 -15.06
CA TYR A 222 -7.71 4.30 -14.49
C TYR A 222 -6.22 4.25 -14.14
N MET A 223 -5.89 4.18 -12.86
CA MET A 223 -4.52 4.17 -12.36
C MET A 223 -4.13 2.76 -11.91
N VAL A 224 -3.13 2.18 -12.57
CA VAL A 224 -2.72 0.79 -12.40
C VAL A 224 -1.50 0.67 -11.50
N ASN A 225 -0.55 1.62 -11.60
CA ASN A 225 0.69 1.50 -10.86
C ASN A 225 1.19 2.88 -10.36
N PHE A 226 1.90 2.84 -9.22
CA PHE A 226 2.45 4.01 -8.56
C PHE A 226 3.93 3.82 -8.25
N GLY A 227 4.72 4.90 -8.37
CA GLY A 227 6.15 4.90 -8.06
C GLY A 227 6.47 5.05 -6.57
N GLY A 228 5.49 5.37 -5.78
CA GLY A 228 5.59 5.64 -4.35
C GLY A 228 4.71 6.81 -3.94
N GLY A 229 4.63 7.06 -2.64
CA GLY A 229 3.84 8.14 -2.07
C GLY A 229 4.42 8.65 -0.77
N GLN A 230 3.86 9.73 -0.29
CA GLN A 230 4.16 10.35 0.99
C GLN A 230 2.88 10.81 1.66
N VAL A 231 2.84 10.74 2.99
CA VAL A 231 1.75 11.29 3.81
C VAL A 231 2.29 12.19 4.90
N ASP A 232 1.57 13.28 5.15
CA ASP A 232 1.65 14.03 6.40
C ASP A 232 0.64 13.44 7.39
N ILE A 233 1.12 12.70 8.37
CA ILE A 233 0.27 11.91 9.30
C ILE A 233 -0.66 12.82 10.10
N THR A 234 -0.22 14.03 10.42
CA THR A 234 -0.99 14.99 11.24
C THR A 234 -2.18 15.54 10.47
N SER A 235 -1.98 15.93 9.22
CA SER A 235 -3.04 16.48 8.38
C SER A 235 -3.77 15.42 7.55
N GLY A 236 -3.18 14.24 7.39
CA GLY A 236 -3.68 13.16 6.51
C GLY A 236 -3.46 13.43 5.02
N LYS A 237 -2.78 14.51 4.65
CA LYS A 237 -2.53 14.84 3.24
C LYS A 237 -1.52 13.88 2.62
N PHE A 238 -1.83 13.38 1.43
CA PHE A 238 -0.98 12.45 0.69
C PHE A 238 -0.73 12.91 -0.75
N VAL A 239 0.38 12.43 -1.32
CA VAL A 239 0.78 12.65 -2.71
C VAL A 239 1.31 11.34 -3.28
N PHE A 240 0.81 10.90 -4.45
CA PHE A 240 1.23 9.70 -5.16
C PHE A 240 1.51 9.97 -6.63
N SER A 241 2.65 9.52 -7.13
CA SER A 241 3.00 9.61 -8.55
C SER A 241 2.60 8.33 -9.28
N CYS A 242 1.68 8.45 -10.23
CA CYS A 242 1.26 7.35 -11.10
C CYS A 242 2.35 7.04 -12.13
N THR A 243 2.74 5.78 -12.24
CA THR A 243 3.74 5.29 -13.22
C THR A 243 3.12 4.53 -14.39
N GLU A 244 1.86 4.12 -14.25
CA GLU A 244 1.06 3.51 -15.30
C GLU A 244 -0.41 3.81 -15.05
N GLY A 245 -1.07 4.38 -16.05
CA GLY A 245 -2.49 4.67 -15.99
C GLY A 245 -3.06 4.91 -17.39
N TYR A 246 -4.37 5.08 -17.45
CA TYR A 246 -5.12 5.22 -18.69
C TYR A 246 -6.25 6.23 -18.53
N GLN A 247 -6.65 6.85 -19.63
CA GLN A 247 -7.89 7.62 -19.66
C GLN A 247 -9.09 6.68 -19.69
N ILE A 248 -10.17 7.08 -19.05
CA ILE A 248 -11.48 6.45 -19.21
C ILE A 248 -12.41 7.45 -19.91
N GLU A 249 -13.00 7.00 -21.03
CA GLU A 249 -14.03 7.74 -21.77
C GLU A 249 -15.22 6.82 -22.04
N ASP A 250 -16.41 7.27 -21.65
CA ASP A 250 -17.68 6.54 -21.80
C ASP A 250 -17.59 5.06 -21.35
N GLY A 251 -16.96 4.83 -20.18
CA GLY A 251 -16.85 3.50 -19.58
C GLY A 251 -15.80 2.60 -20.25
N LYS A 252 -14.90 3.14 -21.08
CA LYS A 252 -13.85 2.36 -21.76
C LYS A 252 -12.48 2.90 -21.41
N ILE A 253 -11.54 1.98 -21.24
CA ILE A 253 -10.12 2.30 -21.10
C ILE A 253 -9.59 2.71 -22.47
N CYS A 254 -8.98 3.90 -22.52
CA CYS A 254 -8.48 4.52 -23.75
C CYS A 254 -6.94 4.68 -23.70
N SER A 255 -6.44 5.85 -24.08
CA SER A 255 -4.99 6.12 -24.21
C SER A 255 -4.27 5.99 -22.87
N PRO A 256 -3.07 5.39 -22.83
CA PRO A 256 -2.23 5.43 -21.66
C PRO A 256 -1.79 6.86 -21.33
N ILE A 257 -1.61 7.14 -20.04
CA ILE A 257 -1.21 8.45 -19.52
C ILE A 257 0.11 8.39 -18.77
N LYS A 258 0.79 9.50 -18.69
CA LYS A 258 1.95 9.69 -17.84
C LYS A 258 1.89 10.99 -17.06
N GLY A 259 2.65 11.01 -15.97
CA GLY A 259 2.84 12.21 -15.16
C GLY A 259 1.63 12.61 -14.34
N ALA A 260 0.72 11.68 -14.04
CA ALA A 260 -0.37 11.94 -13.12
C ALA A 260 0.14 11.89 -11.68
N THR A 261 -0.18 12.93 -10.91
CA THR A 261 0.05 12.94 -9.47
C THR A 261 -1.29 13.05 -8.75
N LEU A 262 -1.61 12.03 -7.96
CA LEU A 262 -2.81 11.96 -7.13
C LEU A 262 -2.55 12.70 -5.81
N ILE A 263 -3.36 13.69 -5.50
CA ILE A 263 -3.26 14.49 -4.27
C ILE A 263 -4.58 14.43 -3.51
N GLY A 264 -4.51 14.16 -2.21
CA GLY A 264 -5.70 14.06 -1.41
C GLY A 264 -5.44 14.16 0.09
N ASP A 265 -6.48 13.85 0.84
CA ASP A 265 -6.53 13.81 2.30
C ASP A 265 -7.15 12.46 2.67
N GLY A 266 -6.47 11.68 3.52
CA GLY A 266 -6.81 10.29 3.80
C GLY A 266 -8.26 10.08 4.23
N PRO A 267 -8.71 10.66 5.36
CA PRO A 267 -10.10 10.53 5.80
C PRO A 267 -11.12 11.00 4.77
N LYS A 268 -10.83 12.08 4.04
CA LYS A 268 -11.73 12.57 2.99
C LYS A 268 -11.75 11.63 1.78
N ALA A 269 -10.60 11.08 1.38
CA ALA A 269 -10.51 10.16 0.25
C ALA A 269 -11.29 8.86 0.51
N LEU A 270 -11.23 8.31 1.72
CA LEU A 270 -12.00 7.12 2.11
C LEU A 270 -13.53 7.33 2.02
N ASN A 271 -14.00 8.54 2.32
CA ASN A 271 -15.42 8.89 2.17
C ASN A 271 -15.83 9.18 0.70
N LYS A 272 -14.84 9.39 -0.18
CA LYS A 272 -15.05 9.56 -1.62
C LYS A 272 -15.08 8.25 -2.40
N ILE A 273 -14.81 7.11 -1.76
CA ILE A 273 -14.98 5.78 -2.36
C ILE A 273 -16.47 5.56 -2.64
N LYS A 274 -16.79 5.19 -3.87
CA LYS A 274 -18.18 5.02 -4.32
C LYS A 274 -18.50 3.61 -4.80
N MET A 275 -17.49 2.85 -5.17
CA MET A 275 -17.62 1.45 -5.54
C MET A 275 -16.35 0.71 -5.13
N VAL A 276 -16.51 -0.49 -4.60
CA VAL A 276 -15.45 -1.39 -4.15
C VAL A 276 -15.58 -2.72 -4.89
N GLY A 277 -14.54 -3.13 -5.58
CA GLY A 277 -14.49 -4.34 -6.40
C GLY A 277 -14.42 -5.63 -5.57
N ASN A 278 -14.66 -6.75 -6.23
CA ASN A 278 -14.58 -8.10 -5.64
C ASN A 278 -13.24 -8.81 -5.94
N ASP A 279 -12.26 -8.05 -6.44
CA ASP A 279 -10.95 -8.51 -6.94
C ASP A 279 -9.78 -8.12 -6.02
N SER A 280 -10.01 -8.05 -4.70
CA SER A 280 -8.96 -7.68 -3.75
C SER A 280 -7.73 -8.57 -3.91
N SER A 281 -6.57 -7.94 -4.08
CA SER A 281 -5.28 -8.61 -4.15
C SER A 281 -4.21 -7.83 -3.38
N LEU A 282 -3.20 -8.55 -2.91
CA LEU A 282 -2.01 -7.95 -2.32
C LEU A 282 -0.97 -7.66 -3.42
N ASP A 283 -0.11 -6.70 -3.18
CA ASP A 283 1.02 -6.36 -4.04
C ASP A 283 1.96 -7.55 -4.28
N ASP A 284 2.83 -7.45 -5.27
CA ASP A 284 3.78 -8.51 -5.63
C ASP A 284 4.98 -8.64 -4.64
N GLY A 285 4.93 -7.99 -3.47
CA GLY A 285 5.91 -8.13 -2.38
C GLY A 285 7.11 -7.21 -2.51
N ILE A 286 6.89 -5.94 -2.83
CA ILE A 286 7.96 -4.93 -2.96
C ILE A 286 7.93 -3.86 -1.87
N GLY A 287 6.87 -3.77 -1.08
CA GLY A 287 6.63 -2.70 -0.12
C GLY A 287 7.75 -2.57 0.93
N THR A 288 8.13 -1.34 1.20
CA THR A 288 9.04 -0.96 2.29
C THR A 288 8.49 0.31 2.92
N CYS A 289 8.29 0.27 4.23
CA CYS A 289 7.73 1.36 5.01
C CYS A 289 8.81 2.04 5.82
N GLY A 290 8.89 3.37 5.76
CA GLY A 290 9.80 4.20 6.55
C GLY A 290 9.08 4.92 7.68
N LYS A 291 9.62 4.88 8.92
CA LYS A 291 9.15 5.66 10.08
C LYS A 291 10.28 5.88 11.04
N ALA A 292 10.45 7.11 11.49
CA ALA A 292 11.47 7.51 12.48
C ALA A 292 12.89 7.00 12.13
N GLY A 293 13.28 7.06 10.85
CA GLY A 293 14.58 6.61 10.36
C GLY A 293 14.74 5.09 10.27
N GLN A 294 13.69 4.32 10.49
CA GLN A 294 13.68 2.86 10.39
C GLN A 294 12.86 2.38 9.18
N SER A 295 13.36 1.37 8.48
CA SER A 295 12.71 0.73 7.35
C SER A 295 12.27 -0.70 7.67
N VAL A 296 11.01 -1.06 7.41
CA VAL A 296 10.52 -2.44 7.57
C VAL A 296 9.83 -2.93 6.30
N PRO A 297 9.94 -4.23 5.97
CA PRO A 297 9.19 -4.83 4.87
C PRO A 297 7.69 -4.84 5.18
N VAL A 298 6.87 -4.45 4.21
CA VAL A 298 5.39 -4.44 4.33
C VAL A 298 4.74 -4.99 3.06
N GLY A 299 3.49 -5.39 3.17
CA GLY A 299 2.60 -5.65 2.05
C GLY A 299 1.47 -4.63 2.04
N VAL A 300 0.93 -4.37 0.87
CA VAL A 300 -0.23 -3.51 0.67
C VAL A 300 -1.22 -4.18 -0.28
N GLY A 301 -2.47 -3.82 -0.22
CA GLY A 301 -3.46 -4.36 -1.15
C GLY A 301 -4.79 -3.66 -1.12
N GLN A 302 -5.52 -3.82 -2.19
CA GLN A 302 -6.91 -3.36 -2.32
C GLN A 302 -7.59 -4.04 -3.50
N PRO A 303 -8.93 -4.04 -3.56
CA PRO A 303 -9.67 -4.32 -4.79
C PRO A 303 -9.66 -3.11 -5.73
N THR A 304 -10.18 -3.26 -6.92
CA THR A 304 -10.49 -2.13 -7.81
C THR A 304 -11.44 -1.16 -7.11
N LEU A 305 -11.08 0.12 -7.06
CA LEU A 305 -11.83 1.17 -6.36
C LEU A 305 -12.21 2.32 -7.29
N ARG A 306 -13.43 2.86 -7.14
CA ARG A 306 -13.81 4.13 -7.73
C ARG A 306 -13.85 5.24 -6.68
N LEU A 307 -13.01 6.25 -6.89
CA LEU A 307 -12.98 7.49 -6.11
C LEU A 307 -13.68 8.60 -6.89
N SER A 308 -14.58 9.35 -6.24
CA SER A 308 -15.17 10.55 -6.85
C SER A 308 -14.30 11.76 -6.61
N LEU A 309 -14.06 12.56 -7.63
CA LEU A 309 -13.42 13.88 -7.59
C LEU A 309 -12.18 13.97 -6.69
N ILE A 310 -11.09 13.41 -7.19
CA ILE A 310 -9.74 13.54 -6.60
C ILE A 310 -8.95 14.54 -7.44
N HIS A 311 -8.10 15.31 -6.77
CA HIS A 311 -7.22 16.26 -7.44
C HIS A 311 -6.05 15.54 -8.12
N ILE A 312 -5.91 15.79 -9.41
CA ILE A 312 -4.78 15.32 -10.23
C ILE A 312 -3.97 16.53 -10.65
N SER A 313 -2.68 16.52 -10.36
CA SER A 313 -1.74 17.52 -10.85
C SER A 313 -0.86 16.92 -11.96
N GLU A 314 -0.44 17.81 -12.86
CA GLU A 314 0.66 17.48 -13.78
C GLU A 314 1.97 17.31 -13.01
N PRO A 315 2.94 16.54 -13.55
CA PRO A 315 4.26 16.47 -12.95
C PRO A 315 4.85 17.89 -12.95
N THR A 316 5.28 18.35 -11.78
CA THR A 316 6.05 19.59 -11.69
C THR A 316 7.30 19.39 -12.55
N ARG A 317 7.43 20.11 -13.64
CA ARG A 317 8.71 20.23 -14.35
C ARG A 317 9.66 20.83 -13.33
N LEU A 318 10.59 20.02 -12.81
CA LEU A 318 11.79 20.55 -12.19
C LEU A 318 12.46 21.38 -13.29
N SER A 319 12.25 22.69 -13.26
CA SER A 319 13.09 23.61 -14.02
C SER A 319 14.50 23.40 -13.47
N THR A 320 15.32 22.74 -14.28
CA THR A 320 16.76 22.79 -14.10
C THR A 320 17.15 24.26 -14.07
N ILE A 321 17.47 24.75 -12.86
CA ILE A 321 18.27 25.97 -12.67
C ILE A 321 19.72 25.54 -12.70
#